data_9343f23fdcd1c0df49b51f325b6eea0b
#
_entry.id   9343f23fdcd1c0df49b51f325b6eea0b
#
_cell.length_a   1.000
_cell.length_b   1.000
_cell.length_c   1.000
_cell.angle_alpha   90.00
_cell.angle_beta   90.00
_cell.angle_gamma   90.00
#
_symmetry.space_group_name_H-M   'P 1'
#
loop_
_entity.id
_entity.type
_entity.pdbx_description
1 polymer ?
#
loop_
_entity_poly.entity_id
_entity_poly.type
_entity_poly.pdbx_seq_one_letter_code
_entity_poly.pdbx_strand_id
1 'polypeptide(L)'
;MRVTTIGPVRAGGAPVRAAALAAVLALPGLAGAAVPCGGSFAAFRTAMAAEARARGHQADVVARFFDGVRQDPAVLRADRAQGIFQTPFVEFARKLISGHRLQQGAANARRHADIFDRVEATYGVPRGILLAFWAFETDYGAVQGDYNTVNALMTLAHDCRRPDLFRPEVFAALELYARGALDPGRTTGAWAGEIGMFQMLPADILAHGVD
;
A
#
# COMPACT_ATOMS: atom_id res chain seq x y z
N MET A 1 45.08 -43.17 -71.46
CA MET A 1 45.56 -42.42 -70.27
C MET A 1 45.64 -40.94 -70.65
N ARG A 2 44.69 -40.14 -70.21
CA ARG A 2 44.73 -38.65 -70.38
C ARG A 2 44.80 -38.02 -68.99
N VAL A 3 45.87 -37.30 -68.78
CA VAL A 3 46.12 -36.52 -67.55
C VAL A 3 45.47 -35.16 -67.75
N THR A 4 44.53 -34.83 -66.93
CA THR A 4 43.84 -33.53 -66.94
C THR A 4 44.49 -32.62 -65.84
N THR A 5 45.07 -31.53 -66.30
CA THR A 5 45.72 -30.52 -65.50
C THR A 5 44.65 -29.60 -64.84
N ILE A 6 44.71 -29.44 -63.51
CA ILE A 6 43.84 -28.58 -62.73
C ILE A 6 44.50 -27.18 -62.63
N GLY A 7 43.81 -26.14 -63.08
CA GLY A 7 44.22 -24.73 -63.01
C GLY A 7 43.96 -24.10 -61.65
N PRO A 8 44.62 -22.99 -61.28
CA PRO A 8 44.59 -22.44 -59.99
C PRO A 8 43.30 -21.66 -59.65
N VAL A 9 42.75 -21.90 -58.47
CA VAL A 9 41.59 -21.20 -57.90
C VAL A 9 41.98 -19.83 -57.44
N ARG A 10 41.38 -18.79 -57.95
CA ARG A 10 41.52 -17.41 -57.48
C ARG A 10 40.72 -17.23 -56.19
N ALA A 11 41.41 -16.84 -55.12
CA ALA A 11 40.82 -16.43 -53.85
C ALA A 11 40.21 -15.01 -53.99
N GLY A 12 38.90 -14.91 -53.98
CA GLY A 12 38.15 -13.65 -53.90
C GLY A 12 38.02 -13.23 -52.42
N GLY A 13 38.76 -12.22 -52.01
CA GLY A 13 38.62 -11.60 -50.70
C GLY A 13 37.35 -10.73 -50.65
N ALA A 14 36.38 -11.10 -49.84
CA ALA A 14 35.25 -10.24 -49.48
C ALA A 14 35.65 -9.26 -48.38
N PRO A 15 35.24 -7.99 -48.43
CA PRO A 15 35.56 -7.03 -47.39
C PRO A 15 34.74 -7.34 -46.13
N VAL A 16 35.44 -7.58 -45.04
CA VAL A 16 34.85 -7.65 -43.67
C VAL A 16 34.32 -6.27 -43.29
N ARG A 17 32.99 -6.11 -43.32
CA ARG A 17 32.33 -4.93 -42.74
C ARG A 17 32.39 -5.07 -41.20
N ALA A 18 33.23 -4.26 -40.58
CA ALA A 18 33.24 -4.10 -39.10
C ALA A 18 31.91 -3.48 -38.69
N ALA A 19 31.03 -4.26 -38.08
CA ALA A 19 29.84 -3.75 -37.38
C ALA A 19 30.29 -3.22 -36.05
N ALA A 20 30.27 -1.87 -35.91
CA ALA A 20 30.49 -1.22 -34.62
C ALA A 20 29.28 -1.53 -33.72
N LEU A 21 29.45 -2.42 -32.73
CA LEU A 21 28.50 -2.61 -31.65
C LEU A 21 28.55 -1.35 -30.75
N ALA A 22 27.55 -0.48 -30.85
CA ALA A 22 27.31 0.58 -29.89
C ALA A 22 26.80 -0.08 -28.59
N ALA A 23 27.67 -0.27 -27.61
CA ALA A 23 27.29 -0.67 -26.26
C ALA A 23 26.51 0.49 -25.63
N VAL A 24 25.18 0.38 -25.57
CA VAL A 24 24.34 1.26 -24.73
C VAL A 24 24.66 0.90 -23.29
N LEU A 25 25.50 1.70 -22.64
CA LEU A 25 25.68 1.67 -21.19
C LEU A 25 24.35 2.13 -20.58
N ALA A 26 23.51 1.19 -20.19
CA ALA A 26 22.40 1.43 -19.27
C ALA A 26 23.00 1.91 -17.95
N LEU A 27 22.97 3.21 -17.71
CA LEU A 27 23.27 3.79 -16.42
C LEU A 27 22.28 3.17 -15.43
N PRO A 28 22.74 2.53 -14.34
CA PRO A 28 21.83 2.12 -13.28
C PRO A 28 21.12 3.39 -12.79
N GLY A 29 19.78 3.42 -12.92
CA GLY A 29 19.00 4.49 -12.35
C GLY A 29 19.40 4.66 -10.89
N LEU A 30 19.79 5.87 -10.50
CA LEU A 30 20.04 6.22 -9.11
C LEU A 30 18.73 5.94 -8.37
N ALA A 31 18.64 4.78 -7.74
CA ALA A 31 17.62 4.53 -6.74
C ALA A 31 17.86 5.60 -5.66
N GLY A 32 17.05 6.65 -5.69
CA GLY A 32 17.16 7.74 -4.72
C GLY A 32 17.14 7.15 -3.32
N ALA A 33 18.12 7.51 -2.49
CA ALA A 33 18.15 7.07 -1.10
C ALA A 33 16.79 7.43 -0.45
N ALA A 34 16.24 6.46 0.29
CA ALA A 34 14.98 6.67 0.98
C ALA A 34 15.06 7.92 1.88
N VAL A 35 14.01 8.76 1.85
CA VAL A 35 13.92 9.97 2.68
C VAL A 35 14.10 9.61 4.15
N PRO A 36 15.08 10.18 4.88
CA PRO A 36 15.28 9.88 6.28
C PRO A 36 14.04 10.26 7.13
N CYS A 37 13.74 9.44 8.14
CA CYS A 37 12.75 9.79 9.15
C CYS A 37 13.26 10.90 10.09
N GLY A 38 12.37 11.55 10.83
CA GLY A 38 12.71 12.58 11.83
C GLY A 38 13.01 13.97 11.24
N GLY A 39 13.50 14.85 12.09
CA GLY A 39 13.79 16.23 11.71
C GLY A 39 12.54 17.08 11.47
N SER A 40 12.62 18.04 10.55
CA SER A 40 11.48 18.89 10.20
C SER A 40 10.43 18.14 9.39
N PHE A 41 9.20 18.08 9.88
CA PHE A 41 8.08 17.46 9.15
C PHE A 41 7.82 18.13 7.79
N ALA A 42 7.99 19.43 7.69
CA ALA A 42 7.83 20.15 6.42
C ALA A 42 8.88 19.72 5.40
N ALA A 43 10.15 19.57 5.82
CA ALA A 43 11.21 19.07 4.96
C ALA A 43 10.96 17.60 4.54
N PHE A 44 10.51 16.75 5.48
CA PHE A 44 10.13 15.37 5.20
C PHE A 44 9.00 15.28 4.17
N ARG A 45 7.91 16.06 4.36
CA ARG A 45 6.81 16.13 3.41
C ARG A 45 7.27 16.54 2.01
N THR A 46 8.15 17.56 1.91
CA THR A 46 8.71 17.99 0.63
C THR A 46 9.52 16.89 -0.04
N ALA A 47 10.33 16.17 0.74
CA ALA A 47 11.15 15.07 0.24
C ALA A 47 10.30 13.86 -0.19
N MET A 48 9.24 13.52 0.56
CA MET A 48 8.27 12.48 0.17
C MET A 48 7.55 12.84 -1.15
N ALA A 49 7.17 14.11 -1.32
CA ALA A 49 6.58 14.57 -2.58
C ALA A 49 7.58 14.52 -3.75
N ALA A 50 8.86 14.80 -3.50
CA ALA A 50 9.90 14.64 -4.52
C ALA A 50 10.11 13.17 -4.90
N GLU A 51 10.14 12.27 -3.92
CA GLU A 51 10.22 10.82 -4.14
C GLU A 51 9.01 10.29 -4.91
N ALA A 52 7.80 10.76 -4.60
CA ALA A 52 6.58 10.39 -5.35
C ALA A 52 6.71 10.74 -6.84
N ARG A 53 7.22 11.91 -7.16
CA ARG A 53 7.50 12.31 -8.56
C ARG A 53 8.57 11.43 -9.20
N ALA A 54 9.63 11.12 -8.47
CA ALA A 54 10.69 10.23 -8.95
C ALA A 54 10.19 8.79 -9.21
N ARG A 55 9.13 8.36 -8.51
CA ARG A 55 8.42 7.09 -8.75
C ARG A 55 7.44 7.14 -9.94
N GLY A 56 7.30 8.29 -10.60
CA GLY A 56 6.48 8.45 -11.81
C GLY A 56 5.08 9.00 -11.59
N HIS A 57 4.69 9.40 -10.37
CA HIS A 57 3.40 10.06 -10.15
C HIS A 57 3.39 11.48 -10.77
N GLN A 58 2.25 11.86 -11.35
CA GLN A 58 2.09 13.16 -11.99
C GLN A 58 2.25 14.31 -10.98
N ALA A 59 2.94 15.37 -11.39
CA ALA A 59 3.33 16.46 -10.50
C ALA A 59 2.14 17.17 -9.84
N ASP A 60 1.05 17.36 -10.58
CA ASP A 60 -0.18 17.99 -10.09
C ASP A 60 -0.96 17.09 -9.10
N VAL A 61 -0.97 15.77 -9.34
CA VAL A 61 -1.55 14.78 -8.41
C VAL A 61 -0.77 14.77 -7.09
N VAL A 62 0.57 14.72 -7.18
CA VAL A 62 1.45 14.79 -6.00
C VAL A 62 1.26 16.10 -5.25
N ALA A 63 1.19 17.24 -5.94
CA ALA A 63 0.98 18.54 -5.30
C ALA A 63 -0.32 18.56 -4.51
N ARG A 64 -1.44 18.13 -5.10
CA ARG A 64 -2.74 18.08 -4.42
C ARG A 64 -2.80 17.08 -3.27
N PHE A 65 -2.16 15.92 -3.43
CA PHE A 65 -2.15 14.90 -2.37
C PHE A 65 -1.42 15.38 -1.11
N PHE A 66 -0.26 16.04 -1.26
CA PHE A 66 0.53 16.54 -0.14
C PHE A 66 0.11 17.94 0.34
N ASP A 67 -0.86 18.57 -0.32
CA ASP A 67 -1.38 19.87 0.12
C ASP A 67 -2.12 19.73 1.46
N GLY A 68 -1.82 20.64 2.39
CA GLY A 68 -2.43 20.65 3.72
C GLY A 68 -2.05 19.49 4.63
N VAL A 69 -1.20 18.52 4.19
CA VAL A 69 -0.73 17.42 5.04
C VAL A 69 0.11 17.95 6.19
N ARG A 70 -0.27 17.54 7.41
CA ARG A 70 0.36 17.98 8.66
C ARG A 70 0.67 16.81 9.58
N GLN A 71 1.64 17.00 10.45
CA GLN A 71 1.89 16.06 11.54
C GLN A 71 0.74 16.09 12.54
N ASP A 72 0.29 14.91 12.97
CA ASP A 72 -0.77 14.77 13.96
C ASP A 72 -0.21 14.21 15.29
N PRO A 73 -0.06 15.03 16.33
CA PRO A 73 0.42 14.56 17.63
C PRO A 73 -0.52 13.56 18.32
N ALA A 74 -1.81 13.52 17.95
CA ALA A 74 -2.75 12.55 18.52
C ALA A 74 -2.43 11.14 18.01
N VAL A 75 -2.01 11.01 16.76
CA VAL A 75 -1.52 9.75 16.17
C VAL A 75 -0.32 9.22 16.95
N LEU A 76 0.67 10.07 17.25
CA LEU A 76 1.85 9.67 18.04
C LEU A 76 1.48 9.23 19.45
N ARG A 77 0.52 9.91 20.08
CA ARG A 77 0.01 9.50 21.40
C ARG A 77 -0.67 8.14 21.34
N ALA A 78 -1.54 7.91 20.36
CA ALA A 78 -2.22 6.65 20.18
C ALA A 78 -1.23 5.49 19.90
N ASP A 79 -0.24 5.73 19.05
CA ASP A 79 0.82 4.75 18.74
C ASP A 79 1.62 4.32 19.98
N ARG A 80 1.81 5.21 20.94
CA ARG A 80 2.56 4.93 22.18
C ARG A 80 1.70 4.42 23.34
N ALA A 81 0.38 4.55 23.25
CA ALA A 81 -0.55 4.23 24.34
C ALA A 81 -1.09 2.79 24.31
N GLN A 82 -0.49 1.88 23.54
CA GLN A 82 -1.00 0.50 23.35
C GLN A 82 -0.82 -0.37 24.60
N GLY A 83 -1.75 -0.26 25.55
CA GLY A 83 -1.78 -1.10 26.76
C GLY A 83 -2.55 -2.42 26.64
N ILE A 84 -3.17 -2.71 25.48
CA ILE A 84 -4.06 -3.85 25.26
C ILE A 84 -3.41 -5.20 25.56
N PHE A 85 -2.11 -5.33 25.31
CA PHE A 85 -1.35 -6.57 25.52
C PHE A 85 -1.13 -6.93 27.01
N GLN A 86 -1.52 -6.04 27.95
CA GLN A 86 -1.44 -6.27 29.38
C GLN A 86 -2.75 -6.85 29.96
N THR A 87 -3.83 -6.86 29.18
CA THR A 87 -5.12 -7.41 29.58
C THR A 87 -5.09 -8.95 29.51
N PRO A 88 -5.49 -9.68 30.56
CA PRO A 88 -5.60 -11.14 30.49
C PRO A 88 -6.50 -11.58 29.34
N PHE A 89 -6.07 -12.61 28.59
CA PHE A 89 -6.76 -13.04 27.36
C PHE A 89 -8.26 -13.33 27.55
N VAL A 90 -8.63 -14.02 28.63
CA VAL A 90 -10.04 -14.36 28.90
C VAL A 90 -10.89 -13.10 29.13
N GLU A 91 -10.36 -12.11 29.82
CA GLU A 91 -11.05 -10.82 30.03
C GLU A 91 -11.18 -10.05 28.71
N PHE A 92 -10.11 -10.01 27.92
CA PHE A 92 -10.10 -9.42 26.60
C PHE A 92 -11.13 -10.09 25.67
N ALA A 93 -11.11 -11.42 25.57
CA ALA A 93 -12.03 -12.18 24.73
C ALA A 93 -13.50 -11.98 25.14
N ARG A 94 -13.82 -11.92 26.43
CA ARG A 94 -15.17 -11.63 26.92
C ARG A 94 -15.68 -10.25 26.53
N LYS A 95 -14.79 -9.24 26.49
CA LYS A 95 -15.15 -7.89 26.03
C LYS A 95 -15.42 -7.87 24.52
N LEU A 96 -14.69 -8.66 23.74
CA LEU A 96 -14.89 -8.77 22.31
C LEU A 96 -16.15 -9.54 21.92
N ILE A 97 -16.44 -10.66 22.61
CA ILE A 97 -17.57 -11.54 22.31
C ILE A 97 -18.77 -11.12 23.18
N SER A 98 -19.41 -10.02 22.82
CA SER A 98 -20.59 -9.51 23.51
C SER A 98 -21.89 -10.06 22.91
N GLY A 99 -22.95 -10.15 23.74
CA GLY A 99 -24.28 -10.55 23.25
C GLY A 99 -24.81 -9.60 22.15
N HIS A 100 -24.50 -8.30 22.24
CA HIS A 100 -24.84 -7.30 21.22
C HIS A 100 -24.16 -7.64 19.87
N ARG A 101 -22.86 -7.89 19.86
CA ARG A 101 -22.13 -8.27 18.61
C ARG A 101 -22.66 -9.56 18.00
N LEU A 102 -23.00 -10.57 18.81
CA LEU A 102 -23.58 -11.80 18.29
C LEU A 102 -24.95 -11.57 17.63
N GLN A 103 -25.82 -10.74 18.23
CA GLN A 103 -27.12 -10.38 17.66
C GLN A 103 -26.98 -9.56 16.37
N GLN A 104 -26.11 -8.57 16.34
CA GLN A 104 -25.82 -7.78 15.16
C GLN A 104 -25.20 -8.62 14.03
N GLY A 105 -24.29 -9.54 14.38
CA GLY A 105 -23.73 -10.49 13.43
C GLY A 105 -24.77 -11.36 12.77
N ALA A 106 -25.69 -11.92 13.55
CA ALA A 106 -26.81 -12.70 13.03
C ALA A 106 -27.77 -11.87 12.14
N ALA A 107 -28.00 -10.61 12.48
CA ALA A 107 -28.79 -9.70 11.67
C ALA A 107 -28.10 -9.34 10.34
N ASN A 108 -26.80 -9.03 10.39
CA ASN A 108 -26.01 -8.72 9.21
C ASN A 108 -25.83 -9.94 8.29
N ALA A 109 -25.65 -11.14 8.85
CA ALA A 109 -25.60 -12.39 8.09
C ALA A 109 -26.85 -12.60 7.22
N ARG A 110 -28.04 -12.23 7.74
CA ARG A 110 -29.28 -12.30 6.97
C ARG A 110 -29.43 -11.16 5.99
N ARG A 111 -29.08 -9.93 6.41
CA ARG A 111 -29.23 -8.72 5.57
C ARG A 111 -28.38 -8.76 4.31
N HIS A 112 -27.19 -9.34 4.41
CA HIS A 112 -26.18 -9.38 3.34
C HIS A 112 -25.89 -10.81 2.88
N ALA A 113 -26.89 -11.71 2.97
CA ALA A 113 -26.73 -13.13 2.68
C ALA A 113 -26.16 -13.38 1.27
N ASP A 114 -26.68 -12.65 0.27
CA ASP A 114 -26.24 -12.74 -1.12
C ASP A 114 -24.78 -12.35 -1.34
N ILE A 115 -24.28 -11.38 -0.58
CA ILE A 115 -22.85 -10.98 -0.62
C ILE A 115 -21.99 -12.08 0.00
N PHE A 116 -22.36 -12.56 1.20
CA PHE A 116 -21.63 -13.63 1.88
C PHE A 116 -21.63 -14.94 1.07
N ASP A 117 -22.72 -15.30 0.45
CA ASP A 117 -22.82 -16.50 -0.40
C ASP A 117 -21.88 -16.39 -1.61
N ARG A 118 -21.81 -15.22 -2.26
CA ARG A 118 -20.85 -14.99 -3.36
C ARG A 118 -19.40 -15.08 -2.91
N VAL A 119 -19.07 -14.45 -1.77
CA VAL A 119 -17.70 -14.48 -1.22
C VAL A 119 -17.31 -15.91 -0.86
N GLU A 120 -18.19 -16.67 -0.20
CA GLU A 120 -17.92 -18.05 0.17
C GLU A 120 -17.77 -18.94 -1.08
N ALA A 121 -18.63 -18.76 -2.10
CA ALA A 121 -18.52 -19.51 -3.35
C ALA A 121 -17.27 -19.15 -4.16
N THR A 122 -16.82 -17.90 -4.12
CA THR A 122 -15.69 -17.42 -4.93
C THR A 122 -14.33 -17.69 -4.25
N TYR A 123 -14.25 -17.46 -2.94
CA TYR A 123 -13.00 -17.45 -2.19
C TYR A 123 -12.91 -18.57 -1.13
N GLY A 124 -13.98 -19.30 -0.88
CA GLY A 124 -14.01 -20.36 0.14
C GLY A 124 -13.96 -19.84 1.58
N VAL A 125 -14.21 -18.55 1.81
CA VAL A 125 -14.20 -17.93 3.14
C VAL A 125 -15.59 -17.98 3.75
N PRO A 126 -15.80 -18.77 4.85
CA PRO A 126 -17.10 -18.84 5.49
C PRO A 126 -17.58 -17.50 6.03
N ARG A 127 -18.87 -17.19 5.86
CA ARG A 127 -19.48 -15.92 6.32
C ARG A 127 -19.19 -15.59 7.79
N GLY A 128 -19.07 -16.60 8.65
CA GLY A 128 -18.76 -16.39 10.07
C GLY A 128 -17.41 -15.74 10.32
N ILE A 129 -16.41 -16.02 9.47
CA ILE A 129 -15.08 -15.41 9.54
C ILE A 129 -15.16 -13.92 9.15
N LEU A 130 -15.85 -13.61 8.06
CA LEU A 130 -16.01 -12.22 7.62
C LEU A 130 -16.79 -11.39 8.66
N LEU A 131 -17.85 -11.96 9.23
CA LEU A 131 -18.61 -11.29 10.29
C LEU A 131 -17.78 -11.05 11.54
N ALA A 132 -16.89 -11.99 11.91
CA ALA A 132 -16.00 -11.81 13.05
C ALA A 132 -15.00 -10.67 12.82
N PHE A 133 -14.36 -10.59 11.65
CA PHE A 133 -13.51 -9.46 11.30
C PHE A 133 -14.29 -8.14 11.33
N TRP A 134 -15.42 -8.06 10.66
CA TRP A 134 -16.24 -6.86 10.63
C TRP A 134 -16.69 -6.40 12.04
N ALA A 135 -17.02 -7.37 12.93
CA ALA A 135 -17.35 -7.06 14.31
C ALA A 135 -16.16 -6.52 15.10
N PHE A 136 -15.00 -7.17 14.98
CA PHE A 136 -13.84 -6.86 15.82
C PHE A 136 -13.11 -5.59 15.36
N GLU A 137 -13.06 -5.34 14.08
CA GLU A 137 -12.39 -4.16 13.52
C GLU A 137 -13.18 -2.88 13.78
N THR A 138 -14.49 -2.89 13.52
CA THR A 138 -15.25 -1.63 13.52
C THR A 138 -16.62 -1.72 14.19
N ASP A 139 -16.92 -2.79 14.91
CA ASP A 139 -18.27 -3.01 15.45
C ASP A 139 -19.36 -2.88 14.36
N TYR A 140 -19.15 -3.60 13.25
CA TYR A 140 -19.99 -3.57 12.04
C TYR A 140 -20.08 -2.19 11.37
N GLY A 141 -19.00 -1.43 11.40
CA GLY A 141 -18.89 -0.12 10.79
C GLY A 141 -19.30 1.04 11.69
N ALA A 142 -19.68 0.76 12.96
CA ALA A 142 -20.06 1.82 13.91
C ALA A 142 -18.86 2.66 14.39
N VAL A 143 -17.65 2.08 14.40
CA VAL A 143 -16.42 2.75 14.86
C VAL A 143 -15.32 2.51 13.85
N GLN A 144 -15.16 3.43 12.90
CA GLN A 144 -14.13 3.31 11.84
C GLN A 144 -12.90 4.21 12.09
N GLY A 145 -12.94 5.03 13.12
CA GLY A 145 -11.92 6.03 13.41
C GLY A 145 -12.18 7.38 12.70
N ASP A 146 -11.58 8.43 13.26
CA ASP A 146 -11.76 9.81 12.85
C ASP A 146 -10.44 10.53 12.53
N TYR A 147 -9.33 9.80 12.55
CA TYR A 147 -8.03 10.34 12.15
C TYR A 147 -7.98 10.52 10.63
N ASN A 148 -7.49 11.68 10.17
CA ASN A 148 -7.22 11.84 8.74
C ASN A 148 -6.13 10.85 8.32
N THR A 149 -6.46 9.96 7.38
CA THR A 149 -5.61 8.83 6.99
C THR A 149 -4.24 9.28 6.47
N VAL A 150 -4.18 10.29 5.61
CA VAL A 150 -2.91 10.75 5.04
C VAL A 150 -2.03 11.42 6.10
N ASN A 151 -2.62 12.22 7.00
CA ASN A 151 -1.89 12.80 8.13
C ASN A 151 -1.36 11.71 9.08
N ALA A 152 -2.16 10.67 9.36
CA ALA A 152 -1.75 9.54 10.19
C ALA A 152 -0.54 8.80 9.58
N LEU A 153 -0.66 8.38 8.34
CA LEU A 153 0.41 7.67 7.62
C LEU A 153 1.69 8.51 7.51
N MET A 154 1.57 9.80 7.15
CA MET A 154 2.72 10.71 7.06
C MET A 154 3.37 10.96 8.41
N THR A 155 2.58 11.05 9.48
CA THR A 155 3.10 11.21 10.85
C THR A 155 3.89 9.98 11.27
N LEU A 156 3.37 8.78 11.03
CA LEU A 156 4.04 7.52 11.38
C LEU A 156 5.24 7.20 10.49
N ALA A 157 5.18 7.58 9.22
CA ALA A 157 6.33 7.48 8.30
C ALA A 157 7.47 8.43 8.68
N HIS A 158 7.14 9.59 9.25
CA HIS A 158 8.11 10.56 9.77
C HIS A 158 8.69 10.14 11.13
N ASP A 159 7.91 9.46 11.97
CA ASP A 159 8.36 8.95 13.28
C ASP A 159 9.33 7.77 13.07
N CYS A 160 10.54 7.88 13.60
CA CYS A 160 11.60 6.89 13.37
C CYS A 160 11.38 5.52 14.04
N ARG A 161 10.20 5.27 14.61
CA ARG A 161 9.90 4.00 15.25
C ARG A 161 9.61 2.88 14.24
N ARG A 162 8.82 3.15 13.19
CA ARG A 162 8.41 2.17 12.17
C ARG A 162 8.31 2.77 10.77
N PRO A 163 9.30 3.52 10.29
CA PRO A 163 9.20 4.22 9.01
C PRO A 163 9.06 3.26 7.82
N ASP A 164 9.70 2.08 7.90
CA ASP A 164 9.66 1.09 6.82
C ASP A 164 8.28 0.46 6.63
N LEU A 165 7.45 0.44 7.68
CA LEU A 165 6.06 0.02 7.60
C LEU A 165 5.19 1.11 6.95
N PHE A 166 5.32 2.36 7.40
CA PHE A 166 4.36 3.40 7.04
C PHE A 166 4.71 4.18 5.77
N ARG A 167 5.97 4.24 5.35
CA ARG A 167 6.33 4.92 4.09
C ARG A 167 5.70 4.29 2.85
N PRO A 168 5.72 2.96 2.66
CA PRO A 168 5.00 2.31 1.57
C PRO A 168 3.51 2.66 1.56
N GLU A 169 2.88 2.77 2.74
CA GLU A 169 1.46 3.08 2.87
C GLU A 169 1.12 4.50 2.40
N VAL A 170 2.04 5.47 2.59
CA VAL A 170 1.86 6.83 2.03
C VAL A 170 1.80 6.79 0.51
N PHE A 171 2.66 6.01 -0.16
CA PHE A 171 2.65 5.89 -1.61
C PHE A 171 1.46 5.08 -2.11
N ALA A 172 1.03 4.07 -1.36
CA ALA A 172 -0.20 3.34 -1.64
C ALA A 172 -1.45 4.25 -1.52
N ALA A 173 -1.51 5.10 -0.49
CA ALA A 173 -2.57 6.10 -0.36
C ALA A 173 -2.57 7.12 -1.50
N LEU A 174 -1.38 7.55 -1.98
CA LEU A 174 -1.26 8.39 -3.16
C LEU A 174 -1.78 7.69 -4.43
N GLU A 175 -1.51 6.41 -4.60
CA GLU A 175 -2.03 5.63 -5.72
C GLU A 175 -3.56 5.49 -5.65
N LEU A 176 -4.12 5.21 -4.46
CA LEU A 176 -5.58 5.20 -4.26
C LEU A 176 -6.20 6.56 -4.58
N TYR A 177 -5.54 7.66 -4.19
CA TYR A 177 -5.97 9.00 -4.56
C TYR A 177 -5.94 9.23 -6.07
N ALA A 178 -4.88 8.82 -6.74
CA ALA A 178 -4.76 8.93 -8.20
C ALA A 178 -5.86 8.16 -8.95
N ARG A 179 -6.34 7.04 -8.37
CA ARG A 179 -7.48 6.25 -8.87
C ARG A 179 -8.85 6.81 -8.47
N GLY A 180 -8.91 7.85 -7.65
CA GLY A 180 -10.17 8.42 -7.14
C GLY A 180 -10.80 7.63 -5.98
N ALA A 181 -10.11 6.66 -5.40
CA ALA A 181 -10.58 5.81 -4.30
C ALA A 181 -10.27 6.38 -2.90
N LEU A 182 -9.48 7.44 -2.81
CA LEU A 182 -9.14 8.11 -1.55
C LEU A 182 -9.16 9.63 -1.75
N ASP A 183 -9.64 10.37 -0.74
CA ASP A 183 -9.57 11.83 -0.69
C ASP A 183 -8.65 12.24 0.47
N PRO A 184 -7.47 12.86 0.22
CA PRO A 184 -6.51 13.18 1.27
C PRO A 184 -7.03 14.18 2.30
N GLY A 185 -8.02 15.01 1.94
CA GLY A 185 -8.64 15.98 2.84
C GLY A 185 -9.80 15.42 3.66
N ARG A 186 -10.43 14.31 3.22
CA ARG A 186 -11.70 13.81 3.77
C ARG A 186 -11.66 12.38 4.28
N THR A 187 -10.80 11.52 3.71
CA THR A 187 -10.72 10.12 4.14
C THR A 187 -10.19 10.04 5.56
N THR A 188 -10.98 9.41 6.42
CA THR A 188 -10.63 9.14 7.82
C THR A 188 -10.61 7.65 8.10
N GLY A 189 -9.92 7.27 9.18
CA GLY A 189 -9.79 5.89 9.62
C GLY A 189 -9.16 5.79 10.99
N ALA A 190 -8.57 4.65 11.30
CA ALA A 190 -7.84 4.45 12.55
C ALA A 190 -6.55 5.29 12.60
N TRP A 191 -5.99 5.38 13.80
CA TRP A 191 -4.79 6.18 14.06
C TRP A 191 -3.54 5.69 13.31
N ALA A 192 -3.49 4.41 12.92
CA ALA A 192 -2.38 3.87 12.14
C ALA A 192 -2.62 3.89 10.62
N GLY A 193 -3.72 4.52 10.17
CA GLY A 193 -3.99 4.77 8.76
C GLY A 193 -4.83 3.71 8.06
N GLU A 194 -5.34 2.72 8.82
CA GLU A 194 -6.31 1.75 8.33
C GLU A 194 -7.65 2.44 8.03
N ILE A 195 -8.33 2.02 6.98
CA ILE A 195 -9.59 2.60 6.49
C ILE A 195 -10.67 1.56 6.24
N GLY A 196 -11.91 2.02 6.30
CA GLY A 196 -13.09 1.22 5.98
C GLY A 196 -13.51 0.26 7.08
N MET A 197 -14.52 -0.55 6.77
CA MET A 197 -15.17 -1.44 7.77
C MET A 197 -14.29 -2.61 8.22
N PHE A 198 -13.29 -2.98 7.43
CA PHE A 198 -12.33 -4.06 7.70
C PHE A 198 -10.94 -3.53 8.08
N GLN A 199 -10.76 -2.24 8.25
CA GLN A 199 -9.54 -1.59 8.74
C GLN A 199 -8.29 -2.06 7.98
N MET A 200 -8.33 -1.92 6.65
CA MET A 200 -7.22 -2.28 5.78
C MET A 200 -6.28 -1.10 5.55
N LEU A 201 -4.99 -1.36 5.50
CA LEU A 201 -4.00 -0.38 5.06
C LEU A 201 -4.11 -0.13 3.54
N PRO A 202 -3.73 1.06 3.05
CA PRO A 202 -3.80 1.40 1.64
C PRO A 202 -3.13 0.40 0.70
N ALA A 203 -1.97 -0.17 1.06
CA ALA A 203 -1.29 -1.17 0.26
C ALA A 203 -2.09 -2.48 0.14
N ASP A 204 -2.75 -2.91 1.22
CA ASP A 204 -3.59 -4.10 1.20
C ASP A 204 -4.83 -3.89 0.32
N ILE A 205 -5.42 -2.68 0.36
CA ILE A 205 -6.55 -2.33 -0.52
C ILE A 205 -6.12 -2.38 -1.98
N LEU A 206 -4.94 -1.85 -2.33
CA LEU A 206 -4.42 -1.90 -3.70
C LEU A 206 -4.13 -3.32 -4.18
N ALA A 207 -3.64 -4.19 -3.29
CA ALA A 207 -3.23 -5.54 -3.63
C ALA A 207 -4.40 -6.54 -3.66
N HIS A 208 -5.40 -6.34 -2.82
CA HIS A 208 -6.43 -7.34 -2.53
C HIS A 208 -7.87 -6.80 -2.64
N GLY A 209 -8.06 -5.49 -2.71
CA GLY A 209 -9.38 -4.88 -2.87
C GLY A 209 -10.01 -5.28 -4.20
N VAL A 210 -11.30 -5.65 -4.15
CA VAL A 210 -12.13 -5.92 -5.33
C VAL A 210 -13.40 -5.09 -5.22
N ASP A 211 -13.88 -4.54 -6.36
CA ASP A 211 -15.13 -3.78 -6.47
C ASP A 211 -16.33 -4.71 -6.72
#